data_1adeae893ea9cd4d3c69a04a04fdf089
#
_entry.id   1adeae893ea9cd4d3c69a04a04fdf089
#
_cell.length_a   1.000
_cell.length_b   1.000
_cell.length_c   1.000
_cell.angle_alpha   90.00
_cell.angle_beta   90.00
_cell.angle_gamma   90.00
#
_symmetry.space_group_name_H-M   'P 1'
#
loop_
_entity.id
_entity.type
_entity.pdbx_description
1 polymer ?
#
loop_
_entity_poly.entity_id
_entity_poly.type
_entity_poly.pdbx_seq_one_letter_code
_entity_poly.pdbx_strand_id
1 'polypeptide(L)'
;MTYRRTRGTVRAAAAIAAVAAISGLTGCSQLIDTLNGAETVQAVRPTPQASADNDLDDGSGFESQFTRDGSVSLSSDVADGLEVRLDVWAYDPKRTMQWHPDGEKSLGFAVNVYDHRVDEKAVLTQKRRVYLSQIAITSQTAQASNQISSPFQFTADPRTLVPTDTLRSERGLLLNSFQGGLLVPQTTINQLPADTQGITLQFALTIAVEGAANDDASFQQQTVYQVLPIRIHPIEN
;
A
#
# COMPACT_ATOMS: atom_id res chain seq x y z
N MET A 1 53.18 -45.49 -27.46
CA MET A 1 53.88 -44.63 -28.41
C MET A 1 53.49 -43.19 -28.06
N THR A 2 54.32 -42.52 -27.29
CA THR A 2 55.26 -41.45 -27.60
C THR A 2 54.53 -40.15 -28.00
N TYR A 3 54.51 -39.20 -27.00
CA TYR A 3 55.31 -37.97 -26.97
C TYR A 3 54.76 -36.86 -27.90
N ARG A 4 54.47 -35.61 -27.49
CA ARG A 4 55.37 -34.57 -27.00
C ARG A 4 54.62 -33.29 -26.54
N ARG A 5 55.12 -32.75 -25.43
CA ARG A 5 55.01 -31.40 -24.91
C ARG A 5 55.44 -30.32 -25.92
N THR A 6 54.83 -29.12 -25.81
CA THR A 6 55.61 -27.90 -25.83
C THR A 6 54.93 -26.78 -25.04
N ARG A 7 55.71 -26.19 -24.16
CA ARG A 7 55.48 -24.96 -23.34
C ARG A 7 55.71 -23.74 -24.23
N GLY A 8 55.01 -22.63 -23.94
CA GLY A 8 55.32 -21.30 -24.43
C GLY A 8 54.82 -20.26 -23.46
N THR A 9 55.73 -19.81 -22.58
CA THR A 9 55.63 -18.62 -21.75
C THR A 9 56.08 -17.38 -22.55
N VAL A 10 55.48 -16.19 -22.24
CA VAL A 10 56.18 -14.90 -22.19
C VAL A 10 55.15 -13.80 -21.91
N ARG A 11 55.02 -13.23 -20.68
CA ARG A 11 55.52 -11.92 -20.17
C ARG A 11 54.87 -10.68 -20.78
N ALA A 12 54.03 -10.01 -19.99
CA ALA A 12 54.25 -8.79 -19.22
C ALA A 12 54.28 -7.49 -20.05
N ALA A 13 53.40 -6.56 -19.71
CA ALA A 13 53.78 -5.21 -19.36
C ALA A 13 52.55 -4.42 -18.84
N ALA A 14 52.78 -3.74 -17.75
CA ALA A 14 51.87 -2.82 -17.07
C ALA A 14 51.85 -1.45 -17.77
N ALA A 15 50.74 -0.75 -17.69
CA ALA A 15 50.71 0.70 -17.72
C ALA A 15 49.58 1.24 -16.86
N ILE A 16 49.98 1.94 -15.81
CA ILE A 16 49.15 2.71 -14.89
C ILE A 16 48.84 4.06 -15.57
N ALA A 17 47.57 4.48 -15.55
CA ALA A 17 47.23 5.88 -15.64
C ALA A 17 46.02 6.15 -14.75
N ALA A 18 46.29 6.78 -13.61
CA ALA A 18 45.28 7.35 -12.72
C ALA A 18 44.90 8.73 -13.26
N VAL A 19 43.60 8.98 -13.43
CA VAL A 19 43.09 10.37 -13.43
C VAL A 19 41.82 10.38 -12.55
N ALA A 20 41.92 11.07 -11.44
CA ALA A 20 40.84 11.43 -10.56
C ALA A 20 40.00 12.56 -11.19
N ALA A 21 38.69 12.40 -11.23
CA ALA A 21 37.80 13.56 -11.29
C ALA A 21 36.55 13.21 -10.42
N ILE A 22 36.50 13.93 -9.31
CA ILE A 22 35.40 13.98 -8.36
C ILE A 22 34.33 14.90 -8.96
N SER A 23 33.10 14.45 -9.12
CA SER A 23 31.89 15.29 -8.98
C SER A 23 30.62 14.47 -9.26
N GLY A 24 29.65 14.53 -8.34
CA GLY A 24 28.24 14.21 -8.59
C GLY A 24 27.69 13.01 -7.84
N LEU A 25 27.46 13.17 -6.55
CA LEU A 25 26.49 12.35 -5.79
C LEU A 25 25.07 12.62 -6.29
N THR A 26 24.56 11.79 -7.17
CA THR A 26 23.11 11.66 -7.37
C THR A 26 22.79 10.23 -7.79
N GLY A 27 22.03 9.50 -6.95
CA GLY A 27 21.19 8.40 -7.39
C GLY A 27 21.79 7.00 -7.35
N CYS A 28 22.05 6.45 -6.17
CA CYS A 28 22.17 5.01 -5.99
C CYS A 28 20.80 4.40 -5.73
N SER A 29 20.08 3.98 -6.77
CA SER A 29 18.95 3.07 -6.63
C SER A 29 18.68 2.16 -7.84
N GLN A 30 19.65 2.00 -8.75
CA GLN A 30 19.44 1.20 -9.96
C GLN A 30 20.41 0.04 -10.17
N LEU A 31 21.07 -0.47 -9.14
CA LEU A 31 22.07 -1.55 -9.29
C LEU A 31 21.76 -2.85 -8.52
N ILE A 32 20.52 -3.06 -8.05
CA ILE A 32 20.12 -4.31 -7.39
C ILE A 32 19.27 -5.23 -8.29
N ASP A 33 18.79 -4.77 -9.45
CA ASP A 33 17.81 -5.49 -10.28
C ASP A 33 18.39 -6.53 -11.24
N THR A 34 19.71 -6.78 -11.25
CA THR A 34 20.31 -7.71 -12.23
C THR A 34 20.81 -9.02 -11.67
N LEU A 35 20.61 -9.35 -10.38
CA LEU A 35 21.18 -10.56 -9.78
C LEU A 35 20.18 -11.60 -9.26
N ASN A 36 18.89 -11.32 -9.24
CA ASN A 36 17.88 -12.34 -8.91
C ASN A 36 16.73 -12.25 -9.92
N GLY A 37 16.53 -13.31 -10.68
CA GLY A 37 15.35 -13.50 -11.52
C GLY A 37 14.08 -13.66 -10.69
N ALA A 38 13.70 -12.61 -9.98
CA ALA A 38 12.43 -12.48 -9.29
C ALA A 38 11.52 -11.59 -10.14
N GLU A 39 10.33 -12.09 -10.42
CA GLU A 39 9.26 -11.37 -11.09
C GLU A 39 9.10 -9.96 -10.50
N THR A 40 9.12 -8.97 -11.36
CA THR A 40 9.02 -7.55 -10.97
C THR A 40 7.66 -7.27 -10.36
N VAL A 41 7.61 -7.15 -9.04
CA VAL A 41 6.44 -6.60 -8.34
C VAL A 41 6.37 -5.11 -8.68
N GLN A 42 5.44 -4.72 -9.53
CA GLN A 42 5.20 -3.30 -9.83
C GLN A 42 4.49 -2.66 -8.63
N ALA A 43 5.17 -1.72 -8.00
CA ALA A 43 4.56 -0.87 -6.97
C ALA A 43 3.79 0.27 -7.66
N VAL A 44 2.46 0.23 -7.60
CA VAL A 44 1.61 1.35 -8.04
C VAL A 44 1.66 2.41 -6.94
N ARG A 45 2.29 3.56 -7.23
CA ARG A 45 2.24 4.72 -6.34
C ARG A 45 0.82 5.30 -6.38
N PRO A 46 0.18 5.51 -5.23
CA PRO A 46 -1.09 6.24 -5.20
C PRO A 46 -0.86 7.67 -5.69
N THR A 47 -1.67 8.10 -6.65
CA THR A 47 -1.83 9.52 -6.91
C THR A 47 -2.79 10.02 -5.83
N PRO A 48 -2.37 10.91 -4.92
CA PRO A 48 -3.31 11.48 -3.95
C PRO A 48 -4.30 12.33 -4.74
N GLN A 49 -5.52 11.85 -4.87
CA GLN A 49 -6.63 12.68 -5.32
C GLN A 49 -7.10 13.48 -4.10
N ALA A 50 -6.33 14.52 -3.78
CA ALA A 50 -6.72 15.52 -2.83
C ALA A 50 -7.79 16.38 -3.49
N SER A 51 -9.04 16.18 -3.13
CA SER A 51 -10.04 17.21 -3.31
C SER A 51 -9.73 18.29 -2.27
N ALA A 52 -9.04 19.33 -2.73
CA ALA A 52 -8.75 20.51 -1.94
C ALA A 52 -10.02 21.36 -1.83
N ASP A 53 -10.66 21.34 -0.67
CA ASP A 53 -11.40 22.48 -0.16
C ASP A 53 -10.75 22.89 1.17
N ASN A 54 -9.86 23.87 1.03
CA ASN A 54 -9.13 24.48 2.12
C ASN A 54 -10.03 25.48 2.81
N ASP A 55 -10.53 25.16 4.01
CA ASP A 55 -10.96 26.18 4.95
C ASP A 55 -11.06 25.61 6.38
N LEU A 56 -9.94 25.28 7.00
CA LEU A 56 -9.77 25.23 8.45
C LEU A 56 -8.28 25.01 8.78
N ASP A 57 -7.43 25.98 8.45
CA ASP A 57 -6.08 26.03 8.99
C ASP A 57 -6.14 26.53 10.43
N ASP A 58 -6.07 25.63 11.40
CA ASP A 58 -5.95 25.96 12.82
C ASP A 58 -4.50 26.07 13.30
N GLY A 59 -3.57 26.17 12.37
CA GLY A 59 -2.13 26.31 12.65
C GLY A 59 -1.39 25.02 13.00
N SER A 60 -2.03 23.84 13.00
CA SER A 60 -1.34 22.58 13.30
C SER A 60 -0.60 21.98 12.11
N GLY A 61 -0.86 22.47 10.89
CA GLY A 61 -0.23 21.96 9.66
C GLY A 61 -0.57 20.51 9.28
N PHE A 62 -1.52 19.87 9.98
CA PHE A 62 -1.95 18.51 9.72
C PHE A 62 -3.43 18.48 9.29
N GLU A 63 -3.67 18.34 7.99
CA GLU A 63 -5.02 18.28 7.44
C GLU A 63 -5.52 16.85 7.34
N SER A 64 -6.81 16.62 7.64
CA SER A 64 -7.44 15.31 7.55
C SER A 64 -8.92 15.40 7.17
N GLN A 65 -9.23 15.04 5.93
CA GLN A 65 -10.62 14.87 5.48
C GLN A 65 -11.33 13.81 6.32
N PHE A 66 -10.64 12.69 6.62
CA PHE A 66 -11.22 11.64 7.45
C PHE A 66 -11.66 12.14 8.82
N THR A 67 -10.83 12.96 9.48
CA THR A 67 -11.19 13.48 10.82
C THR A 67 -12.40 14.40 10.74
N ARG A 68 -12.53 15.20 9.68
CA ARG A 68 -13.68 16.10 9.48
C ARG A 68 -14.96 15.35 9.15
N ASP A 69 -14.89 14.40 8.21
CA ASP A 69 -16.07 13.75 7.64
C ASP A 69 -16.38 12.39 8.32
N GLY A 70 -15.46 11.87 9.12
CA GLY A 70 -15.56 10.57 9.78
C GLY A 70 -15.43 9.37 8.83
N SER A 71 -15.19 9.62 7.53
CA SER A 71 -14.98 8.60 6.51
C SER A 71 -14.24 9.15 5.30
N VAL A 72 -13.63 8.25 4.51
CA VAL A 72 -12.96 8.59 3.25
C VAL A 72 -12.96 7.38 2.33
N SER A 73 -13.03 7.64 1.01
CA SER A 73 -12.83 6.64 -0.03
C SER A 73 -11.54 6.96 -0.79
N LEU A 74 -10.63 6.00 -0.84
CA LEU A 74 -9.34 6.10 -1.52
C LEU A 74 -9.34 5.13 -2.71
N SER A 75 -9.15 5.65 -3.92
CA SER A 75 -9.19 4.88 -5.16
C SER A 75 -7.81 4.77 -5.80
N SER A 76 -7.54 3.64 -6.44
CA SER A 76 -6.36 3.41 -7.27
C SER A 76 -6.74 2.63 -8.53
N ASP A 77 -6.34 3.14 -9.68
CA ASP A 77 -6.40 2.40 -10.93
C ASP A 77 -5.26 1.37 -10.96
N VAL A 78 -5.61 0.09 -11.07
CA VAL A 78 -4.66 -1.03 -11.05
C VAL A 78 -4.45 -1.64 -12.44
N ALA A 79 -5.37 -1.35 -13.36
CA ALA A 79 -5.27 -1.63 -14.78
C ALA A 79 -6.26 -0.73 -15.52
N ASP A 80 -6.21 -0.68 -16.85
CA ASP A 80 -7.14 0.11 -17.67
C ASP A 80 -8.61 -0.17 -17.29
N GLY A 81 -9.29 0.84 -16.75
CA GLY A 81 -10.67 0.77 -16.29
C GLY A 81 -10.90 -0.21 -15.13
N LEU A 82 -9.89 -0.55 -14.35
CA LEU A 82 -9.99 -1.42 -13.16
C LEU A 82 -9.54 -0.66 -11.92
N GLU A 83 -10.49 -0.35 -11.04
CA GLU A 83 -10.30 0.42 -9.82
C GLU A 83 -10.30 -0.49 -8.59
N VAL A 84 -9.33 -0.30 -7.69
CA VAL A 84 -9.36 -0.78 -6.31
C VAL A 84 -9.73 0.39 -5.42
N ARG A 85 -10.82 0.24 -4.65
CA ARG A 85 -11.30 1.25 -3.71
C ARG A 85 -11.17 0.74 -2.29
N LEU A 86 -10.54 1.57 -1.45
CA LEU A 86 -10.46 1.42 -0.01
C LEU A 86 -11.38 2.46 0.63
N ASP A 87 -12.46 2.00 1.24
CA ASP A 87 -13.36 2.82 2.04
C ASP A 87 -12.97 2.66 3.51
N VAL A 88 -12.74 3.77 4.22
CA VAL A 88 -12.40 3.78 5.65
C VAL A 88 -13.38 4.68 6.38
N TRP A 89 -13.90 4.23 7.52
CA TRP A 89 -14.83 4.99 8.35
C TRP A 89 -14.49 4.86 9.84
N ALA A 90 -14.74 5.90 10.59
CA ALA A 90 -14.69 5.83 12.04
C ALA A 90 -15.88 5.03 12.59
N TYR A 91 -15.69 4.26 13.67
CA TYR A 91 -16.78 3.54 14.33
C TYR A 91 -17.89 4.49 14.80
N ASP A 92 -17.50 5.68 15.28
CA ASP A 92 -18.41 6.81 15.55
C ASP A 92 -17.95 8.03 14.75
N PRO A 93 -18.49 8.26 13.53
CA PRO A 93 -18.07 9.35 12.65
C PRO A 93 -18.26 10.74 13.25
N LYS A 94 -19.21 10.91 14.18
CA LYS A 94 -19.49 12.21 14.82
C LYS A 94 -18.48 12.57 15.91
N ARG A 95 -17.63 11.62 16.31
CA ARG A 95 -16.68 11.81 17.41
C ARG A 95 -15.22 11.86 16.96
N THR A 96 -14.94 11.88 15.68
CA THR A 96 -13.57 11.97 15.13
C THR A 96 -12.86 13.25 15.58
N MET A 97 -13.60 14.37 15.73
CA MET A 97 -13.06 15.61 16.28
C MET A 97 -12.69 15.52 17.79
N GLN A 98 -13.06 14.43 18.46
CA GLN A 98 -12.73 14.15 19.87
C GLN A 98 -11.63 13.08 19.99
N TRP A 99 -10.93 12.76 18.90
CA TRP A 99 -9.82 11.83 18.94
C TRP A 99 -8.59 12.51 19.54
N HIS A 100 -8.28 12.15 20.77
CA HIS A 100 -7.15 12.64 21.55
C HIS A 100 -6.07 11.53 21.69
N PRO A 101 -4.82 11.86 22.05
CA PRO A 101 -3.75 10.88 22.18
C PRO A 101 -4.06 9.73 23.14
N ASP A 102 -4.71 9.99 24.25
CA ASP A 102 -4.98 9.05 25.35
C ASP A 102 -6.19 8.13 25.11
N GLY A 103 -7.10 8.47 24.19
CA GLY A 103 -8.30 7.70 23.89
C GLY A 103 -8.08 6.61 22.84
N GLU A 104 -8.98 5.62 22.81
CA GLU A 104 -9.08 4.64 21.72
C GLU A 104 -9.71 5.27 20.48
N LYS A 105 -9.17 4.93 19.31
CA LYS A 105 -9.64 5.38 18.01
C LYS A 105 -10.03 4.17 17.17
N SER A 106 -11.33 3.90 17.12
CA SER A 106 -11.86 2.73 16.39
C SER A 106 -12.33 3.12 15.00
N LEU A 107 -11.89 2.36 14.01
CA LEU A 107 -12.24 2.52 12.60
C LEU A 107 -12.53 1.17 11.95
N GLY A 108 -13.33 1.19 10.90
CA GLY A 108 -13.53 0.06 10.01
C GLY A 108 -13.06 0.39 8.61
N PHE A 109 -12.89 -0.63 7.77
CA PHE A 109 -12.56 -0.43 6.37
C PHE A 109 -13.11 -1.56 5.48
N ALA A 110 -13.30 -1.23 4.20
CA ALA A 110 -13.65 -2.19 3.16
C ALA A 110 -12.73 -2.01 1.94
N VAL A 111 -12.43 -3.11 1.25
CA VAL A 111 -11.70 -3.11 -0.01
C VAL A 111 -12.58 -3.72 -1.08
N ASN A 112 -12.91 -2.93 -2.09
CA ASN A 112 -13.75 -3.30 -3.22
C ASN A 112 -13.01 -3.11 -4.55
N VAL A 113 -13.50 -3.76 -5.60
CA VAL A 113 -12.96 -3.64 -6.96
C VAL A 113 -14.09 -3.39 -7.95
N TYR A 114 -13.86 -2.44 -8.84
CA TYR A 114 -14.79 -2.06 -9.91
C TYR A 114 -14.11 -2.20 -11.27
N ASP A 115 -14.67 -3.02 -12.17
CA ASP A 115 -14.24 -3.10 -13.58
C ASP A 115 -15.17 -2.22 -14.42
N HIS A 116 -14.77 -0.99 -14.69
CA HIS A 116 -15.56 0.02 -15.39
C HIS A 116 -15.75 -0.27 -16.90
N ARG A 117 -15.10 -1.31 -17.43
CA ARG A 117 -15.26 -1.73 -18.82
C ARG A 117 -16.47 -2.63 -19.05
N VAL A 118 -17.12 -3.08 -18.00
CA VAL A 118 -18.30 -3.95 -18.04
C VAL A 118 -19.37 -3.42 -17.10
N ASP A 119 -20.62 -3.82 -17.34
CA ASP A 119 -21.72 -3.46 -16.46
C ASP A 119 -21.46 -4.00 -15.03
N GLU A 120 -21.80 -3.22 -14.01
CA GLU A 120 -21.60 -3.61 -12.60
C GLU A 120 -22.32 -4.94 -12.27
N LYS A 121 -23.45 -5.22 -12.91
CA LYS A 121 -24.23 -6.45 -12.74
C LYS A 121 -23.78 -7.58 -13.67
N ALA A 122 -22.73 -7.37 -14.49
CA ALA A 122 -22.20 -8.41 -15.34
C ALA A 122 -21.76 -9.64 -14.53
N VAL A 123 -21.91 -10.80 -15.13
CA VAL A 123 -21.47 -12.06 -14.51
C VAL A 123 -19.95 -12.10 -14.36
N LEU A 124 -19.44 -12.84 -13.38
CA LEU A 124 -18.03 -12.89 -13.03
C LEU A 124 -17.12 -13.27 -14.22
N THR A 125 -17.60 -14.13 -15.13
CA THR A 125 -16.84 -14.50 -16.34
C THR A 125 -16.62 -13.38 -17.35
N GLN A 126 -17.34 -12.27 -17.21
CA GLN A 126 -17.14 -11.07 -18.03
C GLN A 126 -16.26 -10.02 -17.34
N LYS A 127 -16.02 -10.15 -16.04
CA LYS A 127 -15.18 -9.26 -15.23
C LYS A 127 -13.77 -9.84 -15.11
N ARG A 128 -12.78 -8.98 -15.04
CA ARG A 128 -11.41 -9.37 -14.62
C ARG A 128 -11.43 -9.64 -13.13
N ARG A 129 -10.99 -10.84 -12.75
CA ARG A 129 -10.92 -11.23 -11.33
C ARG A 129 -9.76 -10.52 -10.64
N VAL A 130 -9.99 -10.07 -9.42
CA VAL A 130 -8.96 -9.49 -8.56
C VAL A 130 -8.99 -10.21 -7.22
N TYR A 131 -7.87 -10.80 -6.86
CA TYR A 131 -7.70 -11.49 -5.58
C TYR A 131 -6.80 -10.67 -4.66
N LEU A 132 -7.17 -10.55 -3.40
CA LEU A 132 -6.36 -9.96 -2.34
C LEU A 132 -5.69 -11.08 -1.56
N SER A 133 -4.36 -11.17 -1.62
CA SER A 133 -3.57 -12.18 -0.92
C SER A 133 -3.09 -11.72 0.45
N GLN A 134 -2.87 -10.42 0.63
CA GLN A 134 -2.41 -9.84 1.89
C GLN A 134 -2.89 -8.41 2.03
N ILE A 135 -3.23 -8.03 3.26
CA ILE A 135 -3.38 -6.64 3.68
C ILE A 135 -2.42 -6.35 4.82
N ALA A 136 -1.69 -5.25 4.72
CA ALA A 136 -0.88 -4.72 5.81
C ALA A 136 -1.20 -3.24 6.01
N ILE A 137 -1.28 -2.81 7.27
CA ILE A 137 -1.45 -1.42 7.65
C ILE A 137 -0.31 -1.09 8.60
N THR A 138 0.43 -0.04 8.30
CA THR A 138 1.45 0.54 9.18
C THR A 138 1.07 1.97 9.53
N SER A 139 1.61 2.48 10.63
CA SER A 139 1.31 3.83 11.08
C SER A 139 2.58 4.63 11.32
N GLN A 140 2.48 5.95 11.19
CA GLN A 140 3.48 6.92 11.62
C GLN A 140 2.79 8.08 12.32
N THR A 141 3.30 8.49 13.48
CA THR A 141 2.81 9.68 14.19
C THR A 141 3.52 10.94 13.70
N ALA A 142 2.78 12.07 13.68
CA ALA A 142 3.33 13.41 13.64
C ALA A 142 3.25 13.98 15.05
N GLN A 143 4.39 14.24 15.69
CA GLN A 143 4.50 14.72 17.07
C GLN A 143 5.08 16.12 17.10
N ALA A 144 4.63 16.94 18.07
CA ALA A 144 5.15 18.29 18.25
C ALA A 144 6.66 18.31 18.59
N SER A 145 7.17 17.24 19.20
CA SER A 145 8.60 17.01 19.45
C SER A 145 9.41 16.62 18.21
N ASN A 146 8.79 16.52 17.02
CA ASN A 146 9.37 15.95 15.79
C ASN A 146 9.83 14.48 15.94
N GLN A 147 9.38 13.77 16.95
CA GLN A 147 9.58 12.34 17.06
C GLN A 147 8.57 11.59 16.19
N ILE A 148 8.97 10.39 15.75
CA ILE A 148 8.12 9.51 14.96
C ILE A 148 8.00 8.17 15.70
N SER A 149 6.78 7.69 15.83
CA SER A 149 6.50 6.35 16.34
C SER A 149 5.50 5.62 15.45
N SER A 150 5.45 4.31 15.56
CA SER A 150 4.54 3.45 14.78
C SER A 150 3.64 2.65 15.74
N PRO A 151 2.66 3.29 16.37
CA PRO A 151 1.87 2.70 17.46
C PRO A 151 0.85 1.66 16.98
N PHE A 152 0.57 1.60 15.69
CA PHE A 152 -0.40 0.68 15.13
C PHE A 152 0.16 -0.08 13.95
N GLN A 153 0.00 -1.41 13.99
CA GLN A 153 0.32 -2.32 12.90
C GLN A 153 -0.78 -3.38 12.80
N PHE A 154 -1.18 -3.68 11.59
CA PHE A 154 -2.13 -4.74 11.27
C PHE A 154 -1.63 -5.49 10.04
N THR A 155 -1.60 -6.81 10.08
CA THR A 155 -1.27 -7.63 8.92
C THR A 155 -2.10 -8.89 8.96
N ALA A 156 -2.75 -9.22 7.86
CA ALA A 156 -3.60 -10.40 7.77
C ALA A 156 -3.64 -10.99 6.36
N ASP A 157 -3.92 -12.29 6.30
CA ASP A 157 -4.46 -12.93 5.11
C ASP A 157 -5.96 -12.64 5.06
N PRO A 158 -6.47 -11.96 4.04
CA PRO A 158 -7.89 -11.59 3.95
C PRO A 158 -8.85 -12.77 4.03
N ARG A 159 -8.40 -13.96 3.62
CA ARG A 159 -9.21 -15.21 3.69
C ARG A 159 -9.55 -15.60 5.13
N THR A 160 -8.78 -15.14 6.11
CA THR A 160 -9.01 -15.39 7.53
C THR A 160 -9.97 -14.39 8.18
N LEU A 161 -10.25 -13.28 7.51
CA LEU A 161 -11.07 -12.18 8.01
C LEU A 161 -12.54 -12.27 7.55
N VAL A 162 -12.84 -13.18 6.64
CA VAL A 162 -14.16 -13.33 6.04
C VAL A 162 -14.75 -14.72 6.33
N PRO A 163 -16.08 -14.90 6.23
CA PRO A 163 -16.73 -16.19 6.38
C PRO A 163 -16.15 -17.26 5.46
N THR A 164 -16.23 -18.52 5.86
CA THR A 164 -15.58 -19.65 5.15
C THR A 164 -16.21 -19.96 3.80
N ASP A 165 -17.42 -19.53 3.54
CA ASP A 165 -18.17 -19.67 2.29
C ASP A 165 -17.89 -18.55 1.25
N THR A 166 -17.05 -17.57 1.61
CA THR A 166 -16.65 -16.49 0.70
C THR A 166 -15.73 -17.03 -0.41
N LEU A 167 -15.90 -16.54 -1.64
CA LEU A 167 -15.13 -16.97 -2.79
C LEU A 167 -13.63 -16.62 -2.61
N ARG A 168 -12.79 -17.66 -2.69
CA ARG A 168 -11.36 -17.59 -2.48
C ARG A 168 -10.60 -18.60 -3.33
N SER A 169 -9.30 -18.40 -3.51
CA SER A 169 -8.40 -19.32 -4.18
C SER A 169 -7.04 -19.32 -3.48
N GLU A 170 -6.06 -20.02 -4.03
CA GLU A 170 -4.66 -19.90 -3.60
C GLU A 170 -4.12 -18.48 -3.80
N ARG A 171 -4.66 -17.70 -4.77
CA ARG A 171 -4.30 -16.30 -5.01
C ARG A 171 -4.84 -15.33 -3.96
N GLY A 172 -5.79 -15.74 -3.12
CA GLY A 172 -6.35 -14.90 -2.08
C GLY A 172 -7.89 -14.88 -2.05
N LEU A 173 -8.44 -13.83 -1.43
CA LEU A 173 -9.87 -13.51 -1.39
C LEU A 173 -10.28 -12.82 -2.71
N LEU A 174 -11.33 -13.30 -3.37
CA LEU A 174 -11.88 -12.66 -4.58
C LEU A 174 -12.64 -11.39 -4.19
N LEU A 175 -12.16 -10.21 -4.64
CA LEU A 175 -12.72 -8.92 -4.23
C LEU A 175 -13.96 -8.49 -5.01
N ASN A 176 -14.08 -8.88 -6.28
CA ASN A 176 -15.16 -8.44 -7.16
C ASN A 176 -16.21 -9.54 -7.42
N SER A 177 -16.46 -10.35 -6.41
CA SER A 177 -17.56 -11.32 -6.43
C SER A 177 -18.91 -10.65 -6.09
N PHE A 178 -20.01 -11.40 -6.29
CA PHE A 178 -21.35 -10.96 -5.87
C PHE A 178 -21.49 -10.87 -4.33
N GLN A 179 -20.57 -11.49 -3.58
CA GLN A 179 -20.53 -11.44 -2.11
C GLN A 179 -19.86 -10.15 -1.59
N GLY A 180 -19.34 -9.28 -2.51
CA GLY A 180 -18.58 -8.10 -2.16
C GLY A 180 -17.09 -8.38 -1.95
N GLY A 181 -16.37 -7.33 -1.56
CA GLY A 181 -14.92 -7.38 -1.28
C GLY A 181 -14.61 -7.80 0.17
N LEU A 182 -13.47 -7.30 0.67
CA LEU A 182 -13.09 -7.46 2.07
C LEU A 182 -13.83 -6.42 2.93
N LEU A 183 -14.41 -6.86 4.03
CA LEU A 183 -14.97 -5.99 5.07
C LEU A 183 -14.32 -6.31 6.42
N VAL A 184 -13.68 -5.30 7.02
CA VAL A 184 -13.20 -5.32 8.40
C VAL A 184 -13.99 -4.27 9.18
N PRO A 185 -14.99 -4.68 9.97
CA PRO A 185 -15.96 -3.75 10.55
C PRO A 185 -15.34 -2.86 11.62
N GLN A 186 -14.30 -3.35 12.31
CA GLN A 186 -13.64 -2.60 13.36
C GLN A 186 -12.20 -3.05 13.57
N THR A 187 -11.32 -2.07 13.74
CA THR A 187 -9.98 -2.19 14.32
C THR A 187 -9.72 -0.97 15.20
N THR A 188 -8.77 -1.06 16.14
CA THR A 188 -8.56 -0.01 17.14
C THR A 188 -7.11 0.42 17.18
N ILE A 189 -6.89 1.73 17.08
CA ILE A 189 -5.63 2.39 17.38
C ILE A 189 -5.70 2.79 18.85
N ASN A 190 -4.82 2.25 19.66
CA ASN A 190 -4.74 2.51 21.09
C ASN A 190 -4.11 3.88 21.40
N GLN A 191 -3.63 4.03 22.60
CA GLN A 191 -2.98 5.25 23.08
C GLN A 191 -1.79 5.65 22.21
N LEU A 192 -1.67 6.94 21.95
CA LEU A 192 -0.59 7.58 21.21
C LEU A 192 0.30 8.37 22.17
N PRO A 193 1.53 8.75 21.78
CA PRO A 193 2.31 9.75 22.50
C PRO A 193 1.50 11.03 22.75
N ALA A 194 1.63 11.62 23.94
CA ALA A 194 0.79 12.73 24.39
C ALA A 194 0.88 14.00 23.51
N ASP A 195 2.00 14.18 22.81
CA ASP A 195 2.27 15.30 21.91
C ASP A 195 1.94 15.01 20.43
N THR A 196 1.17 13.93 20.16
CA THR A 196 0.77 13.55 18.81
C THR A 196 -0.28 14.55 18.28
N GLN A 197 0.01 15.12 17.11
CA GLN A 197 -0.88 16.02 16.35
C GLN A 197 -1.61 15.29 15.23
N GLY A 198 -1.07 14.16 14.78
CA GLY A 198 -1.66 13.34 13.73
C GLY A 198 -1.03 11.96 13.65
N ILE A 199 -1.73 11.05 12.98
CA ILE A 199 -1.24 9.73 12.62
C ILE A 199 -1.54 9.47 11.14
N THR A 200 -0.56 8.98 10.42
CA THR A 200 -0.73 8.56 9.03
C THR A 200 -0.77 7.03 8.97
N LEU A 201 -1.85 6.48 8.46
CA LEU A 201 -1.96 5.05 8.15
C LEU A 201 -1.55 4.80 6.70
N GLN A 202 -0.67 3.84 6.47
CA GLN A 202 -0.34 3.34 5.15
C GLN A 202 -0.92 1.93 5.01
N PHE A 203 -1.85 1.78 4.07
CA PHE A 203 -2.39 0.49 3.66
C PHE A 203 -1.58 -0.05 2.49
N ALA A 204 -1.15 -1.30 2.57
CA ALA A 204 -0.51 -2.05 1.50
C ALA A 204 -1.39 -3.25 1.17
N LEU A 205 -1.96 -3.27 -0.03
CA LEU A 205 -2.86 -4.30 -0.54
C LEU A 205 -2.11 -5.11 -1.61
N THR A 206 -1.73 -6.35 -1.30
CA THR A 206 -1.10 -7.23 -2.27
C THR A 206 -2.19 -7.98 -3.04
N ILE A 207 -2.32 -7.65 -4.32
CA ILE A 207 -3.38 -8.16 -5.19
C ILE A 207 -2.83 -8.94 -6.38
N ALA A 208 -3.60 -9.91 -6.85
CA ALA A 208 -3.40 -10.57 -8.15
C ALA A 208 -4.53 -10.14 -9.09
N VAL A 209 -4.18 -9.47 -10.18
CA VAL A 209 -5.09 -8.87 -11.15
C VAL A 209 -5.09 -9.69 -12.42
N GLU A 210 -6.27 -10.10 -12.88
CA GLU A 210 -6.47 -10.78 -14.16
C GLU A 210 -6.35 -9.77 -15.32
N GLY A 211 -5.49 -10.02 -16.28
CA GLY A 211 -5.27 -9.12 -17.42
C GLY A 211 -6.42 -9.15 -18.44
N ALA A 212 -6.94 -10.35 -18.74
CA ALA A 212 -8.08 -10.58 -19.60
C ALA A 212 -9.11 -11.45 -18.86
N ALA A 213 -10.40 -11.09 -18.94
CA ALA A 213 -11.45 -11.83 -18.24
C ALA A 213 -11.47 -13.30 -18.63
N ASN A 214 -11.58 -14.18 -17.63
CA ASN A 214 -11.62 -15.63 -17.76
C ASN A 214 -10.32 -16.26 -18.36
N ASP A 215 -9.16 -15.61 -18.13
CA ASP A 215 -7.85 -16.10 -18.54
C ASP A 215 -6.92 -16.26 -17.31
N ASP A 216 -6.84 -17.48 -16.78
CA ASP A 216 -6.03 -17.81 -15.60
C ASP A 216 -4.52 -17.61 -15.79
N ALA A 217 -4.04 -17.56 -17.03
CA ALA A 217 -2.62 -17.33 -17.35
C ALA A 217 -2.25 -15.84 -17.34
N SER A 218 -3.25 -14.93 -17.35
CA SER A 218 -3.03 -13.50 -17.46
C SER A 218 -2.86 -12.78 -16.11
N PHE A 219 -2.88 -13.49 -14.97
CA PHE A 219 -2.74 -12.88 -13.66
C PHE A 219 -1.37 -12.24 -13.44
N GLN A 220 -1.38 -11.02 -12.93
CA GLN A 220 -0.19 -10.29 -12.50
C GLN A 220 -0.35 -9.87 -11.03
N GLN A 221 0.72 -10.02 -10.26
CA GLN A 221 0.74 -9.61 -8.85
C GLN A 221 1.30 -8.19 -8.74
N GLN A 222 0.66 -7.38 -7.91
CA GLN A 222 1.11 -6.03 -7.59
C GLN A 222 0.70 -5.63 -6.17
N THR A 223 1.33 -4.58 -5.62
CA THR A 223 0.96 -4.00 -4.33
C THR A 223 0.44 -2.59 -4.54
N VAL A 224 -0.77 -2.34 -4.05
CA VAL A 224 -1.41 -1.02 -4.05
C VAL A 224 -1.19 -0.38 -2.70
N TYR A 225 -0.68 0.84 -2.70
CA TYR A 225 -0.48 1.62 -1.47
C TYR A 225 -1.51 2.74 -1.40
N GLN A 226 -2.16 2.86 -0.24
CA GLN A 226 -3.09 3.95 0.08
C GLN A 226 -2.65 4.60 1.38
N VAL A 227 -2.73 5.92 1.45
CA VAL A 227 -2.27 6.69 2.60
C VAL A 227 -3.45 7.49 3.16
N LEU A 228 -3.67 7.34 4.47
CA LEU A 228 -4.74 8.00 5.19
C LEU A 228 -4.16 8.83 6.33
N PRO A 229 -4.12 10.16 6.22
CA PRO A 229 -3.82 11.04 7.35
C PRO A 229 -5.04 11.17 8.26
N ILE A 230 -4.82 11.11 9.56
CA ILE A 230 -5.84 11.25 10.60
C ILE A 230 -5.32 12.28 11.61
N ARG A 231 -6.06 13.37 11.79
CA ARG A 231 -5.72 14.38 12.79
C ARG A 231 -6.03 13.89 14.20
N ILE A 232 -5.16 14.21 15.14
CA ILE A 232 -5.32 13.97 16.57
C ILE A 232 -5.35 15.31 17.27
N HIS A 233 -6.39 15.54 18.05
CA HIS A 233 -6.59 16.81 18.74
C HIS A 233 -5.89 16.80 20.11
N PRO A 234 -5.32 17.92 20.55
CA PRO A 234 -4.76 18.03 21.89
C PRO A 234 -5.87 17.83 22.94
N ILE A 235 -5.47 17.38 24.13
CA ILE A 235 -6.38 17.35 25.28
C ILE A 235 -6.54 18.80 25.77
N GLU A 236 -7.76 19.33 25.71
CA GLU A 236 -8.06 20.62 26.30
C GLU A 236 -8.05 20.47 27.83
N ASN A 237 -7.17 21.21 28.52
CA ASN A 237 -7.04 21.24 29.99
C ASN A 237 -8.03 22.24 30.60
#